data_50efd8e98baea570c75d80c94480d9a7
#
_entry.id   50efd8e98baea570c75d80c94480d9a7
#
_cell.length_a   1.000
_cell.length_b   1.000
_cell.length_c   1.000
_cell.angle_alpha   90.00
_cell.angle_beta   90.00
_cell.angle_gamma   90.00
#
_symmetry.space_group_name_H-M   'P 1'
#
loop_
_entity.id
_entity.type
_entity.pdbx_description
1 polymer ?
#
loop_
_entity_poly.entity_id
_entity_poly.type
_entity_poly.pdbx_seq_one_letter_code
_entity_poly.pdbx_strand_id
1 'polypeptide(L)'
;TVSDIFKDGTTAVPQNLNWTSGVNASPTSPRTLSKYWIFKFQDLPNGTANWSYVGNTGLLLAGQGFTLKGSGAASSNQNYTFVGKPNNGNISSSVLPNNLNLTGNPYPSALDANKFIDDNLNSISGTLYFWEHYNTNSSHTTVQYQGGYATYTKTGGTAPVAPTGVSGLGTSSKTPKRYIPVGQGFFVKGSATGGNIIFKNSQRTFVKENASTSYTLFRSMNNSTEENDTEEPEESFMKIRLGYDSANQYHRESLIGFMNQYASENFDAGYDGISLETLSNDMYFILGSHNLNIMGEGYFNPNRIYPIGVKNAIAGNVKFSIGELENVDETLTVYIYDNETGVYHNILEEDLKVYLPAGTFENRFSLRFSTSASLSTQDNLWSSLQITHPQNTQEITIKNDALQLNINGVELYNLLGQKINTWPIENQLQEEINLKVNITTTGTYLVKVITNKGNITK
;
A
#
# COMPACT_ATOMS: atom_id res chain seq x y z
N THR A 1 0.47 -32.42 12.36
CA THR A 1 1.13 -31.56 13.36
C THR A 1 2.41 -30.95 12.83
N VAL A 2 2.96 -29.93 13.49
CA VAL A 2 4.20 -29.26 13.05
C VAL A 2 5.37 -30.26 13.00
N SER A 3 5.51 -31.13 14.03
CA SER A 3 6.58 -32.11 14.09
C SER A 3 6.51 -33.21 13.03
N ASP A 4 5.33 -33.45 12.45
CA ASP A 4 5.18 -34.49 11.41
C ASP A 4 5.76 -34.01 10.08
N ILE A 5 5.57 -32.76 9.74
CA ILE A 5 5.90 -32.22 8.42
C ILE A 5 7.16 -31.36 8.38
N PHE A 6 7.53 -30.73 9.49
CA PHE A 6 8.63 -29.77 9.56
C PHE A 6 9.90 -30.45 10.07
N LYS A 7 10.92 -30.54 9.23
CA LYS A 7 12.15 -31.30 9.47
C LYS A 7 13.37 -30.41 9.30
N ASP A 8 14.48 -30.83 9.89
CA ASP A 8 15.83 -30.33 9.58
C ASP A 8 16.41 -31.10 8.38
N GLY A 9 17.57 -30.69 7.90
CA GLY A 9 18.30 -31.37 6.85
C GLY A 9 17.92 -30.90 5.45
N THR A 10 18.05 -31.79 4.49
CA THR A 10 17.79 -31.49 3.05
C THR A 10 16.60 -32.33 2.57
N THR A 11 16.07 -31.98 1.39
CA THR A 11 15.02 -32.76 0.74
C THR A 11 15.43 -34.20 0.46
N ALA A 12 16.72 -34.45 0.21
CA ALA A 12 17.26 -35.79 0.03
C ALA A 12 17.44 -36.58 1.35
N VAL A 13 17.71 -35.85 2.44
CA VAL A 13 17.95 -36.47 3.75
C VAL A 13 17.27 -35.64 4.85
N PRO A 14 15.94 -35.69 4.95
CA PRO A 14 15.22 -35.00 6.04
C PRO A 14 15.47 -35.64 7.36
N GLN A 15 15.67 -34.86 8.40
CA GLN A 15 15.94 -35.30 9.75
C GLN A 15 14.89 -34.78 10.73
N ASN A 16 14.50 -35.58 11.71
CA ASN A 16 13.57 -35.10 12.74
C ASN A 16 14.24 -34.00 13.59
N LEU A 17 13.49 -32.93 13.80
CA LEU A 17 13.87 -31.89 14.74
C LEU A 17 13.73 -32.41 16.20
N ASN A 18 14.68 -32.02 17.05
CA ASN A 18 14.50 -32.13 18.47
C ASN A 18 13.75 -30.91 19.00
N TRP A 19 12.86 -31.12 19.96
CA TRP A 19 12.01 -30.09 20.52
C TRP A 19 12.29 -29.90 22.01
N THR A 20 12.48 -28.67 22.42
CA THR A 20 12.58 -28.29 23.82
C THR A 20 11.33 -27.55 24.29
N SER A 21 10.95 -27.70 25.55
CA SER A 21 9.92 -26.88 26.20
C SER A 21 10.45 -25.57 26.76
N GLY A 22 11.77 -25.40 26.80
CA GLY A 22 12.39 -24.12 27.18
C GLY A 22 12.18 -23.04 26.15
N VAL A 23 12.33 -21.79 26.58
CA VAL A 23 12.22 -20.58 25.71
C VAL A 23 13.37 -20.48 24.71
N ASN A 24 14.53 -21.03 25.02
CA ASN A 24 15.70 -21.08 24.14
C ASN A 24 15.83 -22.42 23.43
N ALA A 25 16.11 -22.36 22.15
CA ALA A 25 16.54 -23.49 21.35
C ALA A 25 18.06 -23.70 21.47
N SER A 26 18.59 -24.81 20.91
CA SER A 26 20.02 -25.04 20.79
C SER A 26 20.47 -25.06 19.35
N PRO A 27 21.45 -24.22 18.98
CA PRO A 27 22.00 -24.21 17.62
C PRO A 27 23.02 -25.31 17.37
N THR A 28 23.51 -25.97 18.42
CA THR A 28 24.52 -27.02 18.33
C THR A 28 23.87 -28.40 18.18
N SER A 29 24.63 -29.37 17.70
CA SER A 29 24.14 -30.75 17.54
C SER A 29 23.95 -31.47 18.90
N PRO A 30 22.82 -32.17 19.12
CA PRO A 30 21.64 -32.18 18.25
C PRO A 30 20.90 -30.84 18.27
N ARG A 31 20.64 -30.29 17.09
CA ARG A 31 19.91 -29.01 16.94
C ARG A 31 18.50 -29.16 17.49
N THR A 32 18.06 -28.17 18.28
CA THR A 32 16.70 -28.14 18.82
C THR A 32 15.95 -26.89 18.40
N LEU A 33 14.63 -26.97 18.36
CA LEU A 33 13.73 -25.85 18.30
C LEU A 33 12.86 -25.77 19.54
N SER A 34 12.45 -24.54 19.88
CA SER A 34 11.57 -24.34 21.03
C SER A 34 10.11 -24.50 20.60
N LYS A 35 9.41 -25.49 21.12
CA LYS A 35 7.97 -25.65 20.94
C LYS A 35 7.16 -24.61 21.70
N TYR A 36 7.77 -23.90 22.66
CA TYR A 36 7.14 -22.84 23.44
C TYR A 36 6.60 -21.70 22.57
N TRP A 37 7.26 -21.40 21.46
CA TRP A 37 6.92 -20.27 20.57
C TRP A 37 6.04 -20.65 19.39
N ILE A 38 5.38 -21.80 19.39
CA ILE A 38 4.50 -22.22 18.30
C ILE A 38 3.06 -21.89 18.67
N PHE A 39 2.56 -20.80 18.10
CA PHE A 39 1.20 -20.29 18.28
C PHE A 39 0.53 -20.13 16.93
N LYS A 40 -0.78 -20.30 16.88
CA LYS A 40 -1.66 -19.83 15.83
C LYS A 40 -2.44 -18.62 16.30
N PHE A 41 -2.89 -17.79 15.38
CA PHE A 41 -3.75 -16.68 15.69
C PHE A 41 -5.21 -17.10 15.50
N GLN A 42 -6.03 -16.93 16.53
CA GLN A 42 -7.45 -17.27 16.46
C GLN A 42 -8.25 -16.04 16.09
N ASP A 43 -9.00 -16.19 15.00
CA ASP A 43 -9.99 -15.23 14.55
C ASP A 43 -11.27 -15.42 15.38
N LEU A 44 -11.42 -14.64 16.45
CA LEU A 44 -12.56 -14.70 17.36
C LEU A 44 -13.51 -13.52 17.14
N PRO A 45 -14.83 -13.70 17.38
CA PRO A 45 -15.81 -12.63 17.25
C PRO A 45 -15.49 -11.41 18.13
N ASN A 46 -15.97 -10.24 17.71
CA ASN A 46 -15.90 -8.97 18.45
C ASN A 46 -14.49 -8.44 18.72
N GLY A 47 -13.53 -8.69 17.82
CA GLY A 47 -12.18 -8.17 17.95
C GLY A 47 -11.36 -8.77 19.11
N THR A 48 -11.78 -9.92 19.63
CA THR A 48 -11.05 -10.67 20.68
C THR A 48 -10.07 -11.68 20.11
N ALA A 49 -9.69 -11.52 18.83
CA ALA A 49 -8.69 -12.36 18.19
C ALA A 49 -7.42 -12.47 19.04
N ASN A 50 -6.91 -13.66 19.24
CA ASN A 50 -5.82 -13.92 20.18
C ASN A 50 -4.92 -15.06 19.74
N TRP A 51 -3.70 -15.05 20.27
CA TRP A 51 -2.74 -16.12 20.12
C TRP A 51 -3.16 -17.37 20.90
N SER A 52 -3.15 -18.52 20.24
CA SER A 52 -3.44 -19.82 20.82
C SER A 52 -2.24 -20.75 20.70
N TYR A 53 -1.80 -21.32 21.81
CA TYR A 53 -0.67 -22.25 21.85
C TYR A 53 -0.97 -23.53 21.06
N VAL A 54 -0.04 -23.92 20.22
CA VAL A 54 -0.10 -25.13 19.39
C VAL A 54 0.99 -26.13 19.79
N GLY A 55 2.19 -25.63 20.05
CA GLY A 55 3.35 -26.49 20.26
C GLY A 55 3.70 -27.32 19.01
N ASN A 56 4.59 -28.27 19.15
CA ASN A 56 5.04 -29.12 18.04
C ASN A 56 4.04 -30.23 17.66
N THR A 57 3.13 -30.59 18.55
CA THR A 57 2.18 -31.71 18.39
C THR A 57 0.73 -31.26 18.17
N GLY A 58 0.45 -29.98 18.28
CA GLY A 58 -0.89 -29.44 18.00
C GLY A 58 -1.23 -29.47 16.52
N LEU A 59 -2.53 -29.48 16.22
CA LEU A 59 -3.05 -29.52 14.85
C LEU A 59 -3.06 -28.13 14.22
N LEU A 60 -2.53 -28.07 13.00
CA LEU A 60 -2.67 -26.95 12.08
C LEU A 60 -3.38 -27.42 10.81
N LEU A 61 -4.33 -26.64 10.33
CA LEU A 61 -5.00 -26.87 9.05
C LEU A 61 -4.16 -26.30 7.90
N ALA A 62 -4.33 -26.85 6.71
CA ALA A 62 -3.71 -26.30 5.52
C ALA A 62 -4.17 -24.83 5.30
N GLY A 63 -3.23 -23.93 5.03
CA GLY A 63 -3.47 -22.49 4.93
C GLY A 63 -3.49 -21.74 6.27
N GLN A 64 -3.46 -22.42 7.39
CA GLN A 64 -3.37 -21.78 8.70
C GLN A 64 -1.91 -21.46 9.04
N GLY A 65 -1.63 -20.17 9.30
CA GLY A 65 -0.31 -19.70 9.70
C GLY A 65 0.00 -19.97 11.18
N PHE A 66 1.29 -19.98 11.52
CA PHE A 66 1.77 -20.16 12.89
C PHE A 66 3.11 -19.44 13.10
N THR A 67 3.43 -19.15 14.34
CA THR A 67 4.73 -18.60 14.73
C THR A 67 5.74 -19.68 14.93
N LEU A 68 7.01 -19.38 14.61
CA LEU A 68 8.15 -20.26 14.85
C LEU A 68 9.38 -19.41 15.18
N LYS A 69 10.14 -19.82 16.21
CA LYS A 69 11.43 -19.22 16.54
C LYS A 69 12.55 -20.13 16.07
N GLY A 70 13.51 -19.56 15.32
CA GLY A 70 14.70 -20.28 14.86
C GLY A 70 15.58 -20.81 15.98
N SER A 71 16.55 -21.65 15.63
CA SER A 71 17.44 -22.32 16.59
C SER A 71 18.46 -21.41 17.28
N GLY A 72 18.63 -20.16 16.80
CA GLY A 72 19.67 -19.25 17.29
C GLY A 72 21.08 -19.58 16.78
N ALA A 73 21.19 -20.29 15.65
CA ALA A 73 22.47 -20.57 15.01
C ALA A 73 23.15 -19.28 14.56
N ALA A 74 24.48 -19.24 14.61
CA ALA A 74 25.28 -18.10 14.16
C ALA A 74 25.15 -17.85 12.65
N SER A 75 24.80 -18.87 11.85
CA SER A 75 24.48 -18.74 10.44
C SER A 75 23.12 -18.10 10.27
N SER A 76 23.03 -17.07 9.46
CA SER A 76 21.77 -16.45 9.05
C SER A 76 20.86 -17.40 8.25
N ASN A 77 21.42 -18.45 7.67
CA ASN A 77 20.70 -19.43 6.86
C ASN A 77 20.55 -20.75 7.63
N GLN A 78 19.30 -21.14 7.81
CA GLN A 78 18.92 -22.42 8.36
C GLN A 78 18.01 -23.13 7.36
N ASN A 79 18.40 -24.33 6.96
CA ASN A 79 17.60 -25.13 6.06
C ASN A 79 16.51 -25.90 6.84
N TYR A 80 15.27 -25.74 6.40
CA TYR A 80 14.13 -26.52 6.85
C TYR A 80 13.49 -27.22 5.68
N THR A 81 13.02 -28.44 5.92
CA THR A 81 12.39 -29.27 4.90
C THR A 81 10.97 -29.63 5.33
N PHE A 82 10.03 -29.40 4.44
CA PHE A 82 8.66 -29.86 4.61
C PHE A 82 8.51 -31.26 4.02
N VAL A 83 8.05 -32.21 4.82
CA VAL A 83 7.87 -33.62 4.41
C VAL A 83 6.42 -34.02 4.59
N GLY A 84 5.78 -34.49 3.54
CA GLY A 84 4.38 -34.92 3.59
C GLY A 84 3.76 -34.98 2.20
N LYS A 85 2.44 -35.15 2.15
CA LYS A 85 1.69 -35.09 0.91
C LYS A 85 1.47 -33.63 0.52
N PRO A 86 1.98 -33.19 -0.64
CA PRO A 86 1.78 -31.83 -1.12
C PRO A 86 0.31 -31.46 -1.28
N ASN A 87 -0.09 -30.29 -0.85
CA ASN A 87 -1.43 -29.77 -1.08
C ASN A 87 -1.63 -29.43 -2.55
N ASN A 88 -2.85 -29.66 -3.04
CA ASN A 88 -3.29 -29.36 -4.40
C ASN A 88 -4.79 -29.05 -4.39
N GLY A 89 -5.25 -28.25 -5.35
CA GLY A 89 -6.65 -27.81 -5.41
C GLY A 89 -6.93 -26.62 -4.50
N ASN A 90 -8.20 -26.30 -4.31
CA ASN A 90 -8.63 -25.18 -3.51
C ASN A 90 -8.55 -25.51 -2.02
N ILE A 91 -8.01 -24.57 -1.26
CA ILE A 91 -7.94 -24.63 0.21
C ILE A 91 -8.59 -23.36 0.73
N SER A 92 -9.47 -23.47 1.71
CA SER A 92 -10.17 -22.32 2.26
C SER A 92 -10.15 -22.30 3.78
N SER A 93 -10.16 -21.11 4.34
CA SER A 93 -10.34 -20.81 5.77
C SER A 93 -11.25 -19.60 5.94
N SER A 94 -12.04 -19.54 7.01
CA SER A 94 -12.89 -18.38 7.28
C SER A 94 -12.07 -17.20 7.82
N VAL A 95 -12.53 -15.99 7.54
CA VAL A 95 -12.09 -14.75 8.18
C VAL A 95 -13.32 -13.93 8.59
N LEU A 96 -13.32 -13.48 9.85
CA LEU A 96 -14.41 -12.66 10.37
C LEU A 96 -14.30 -11.19 9.91
N PRO A 97 -15.43 -10.45 9.90
CA PRO A 97 -15.46 -9.06 9.51
C PRO A 97 -14.47 -8.21 10.33
N ASN A 98 -13.64 -7.43 9.62
CA ASN A 98 -12.64 -6.52 10.20
C ASN A 98 -11.58 -7.16 11.13
N ASN A 99 -11.58 -8.47 11.29
CA ASN A 99 -10.63 -9.19 12.14
C ASN A 99 -9.32 -9.51 11.39
N LEU A 100 -8.25 -9.68 12.16
CA LEU A 100 -6.99 -10.23 11.65
C LEU A 100 -7.06 -11.75 11.60
N ASN A 101 -6.46 -12.31 10.55
CA ASN A 101 -6.29 -13.76 10.37
C ASN A 101 -4.85 -14.05 9.97
N LEU A 102 -4.18 -14.95 10.68
CA LEU A 102 -2.86 -15.45 10.32
C LEU A 102 -3.02 -16.66 9.40
N THR A 103 -2.71 -16.46 8.16
CA THR A 103 -2.75 -17.49 7.11
C THR A 103 -1.34 -17.75 6.57
N GLY A 104 -1.19 -18.66 5.61
CA GLY A 104 0.11 -18.94 5.01
C GLY A 104 0.00 -19.77 3.72
N ASN A 105 1.00 -19.64 2.87
CA ASN A 105 1.06 -20.37 1.62
C ASN A 105 1.01 -21.89 1.86
N PRO A 106 -0.09 -22.58 1.47
CA PRO A 106 -0.25 -24.00 1.73
C PRO A 106 0.40 -24.91 0.67
N TYR A 107 0.93 -24.34 -0.38
CA TYR A 107 1.43 -25.09 -1.54
C TYR A 107 2.93 -25.29 -1.51
N PRO A 108 3.43 -26.35 -2.19
CA PRO A 108 4.85 -26.61 -2.37
C PRO A 108 5.45 -25.78 -3.52
N SER A 109 4.95 -24.60 -3.76
CA SER A 109 5.39 -23.64 -4.77
C SER A 109 5.24 -22.23 -4.23
N ALA A 110 5.87 -21.25 -4.87
CA ALA A 110 5.56 -19.86 -4.59
C ALA A 110 4.08 -19.55 -4.90
N LEU A 111 3.55 -18.54 -4.24
CA LEU A 111 2.20 -18.02 -4.41
C LEU A 111 2.28 -16.58 -4.95
N ASP A 112 1.55 -16.28 -6.01
CA ASP A 112 1.41 -14.94 -6.56
C ASP A 112 0.47 -14.13 -5.67
N ALA A 113 1.02 -13.14 -4.93
CA ALA A 113 0.27 -12.30 -4.02
C ALA A 113 -0.81 -11.47 -4.72
N ASN A 114 -0.55 -11.00 -5.96
CA ASN A 114 -1.51 -10.23 -6.71
C ASN A 114 -2.75 -11.06 -7.05
N LYS A 115 -2.55 -12.28 -7.56
CA LYS A 115 -3.67 -13.22 -7.84
C LYS A 115 -4.38 -13.64 -6.56
N PHE A 116 -3.64 -13.83 -5.46
CA PHE A 116 -4.24 -14.12 -4.16
C PHE A 116 -5.12 -12.96 -3.67
N ILE A 117 -4.66 -11.73 -3.78
CA ILE A 117 -5.43 -10.53 -3.42
C ILE A 117 -6.70 -10.47 -4.28
N ASP A 118 -6.58 -10.53 -5.61
CA ASP A 118 -7.72 -10.43 -6.53
C ASP A 118 -8.81 -11.48 -6.25
N ASP A 119 -8.40 -12.72 -6.02
CA ASP A 119 -9.32 -13.81 -5.71
C ASP A 119 -10.03 -13.68 -4.36
N ASN A 120 -9.52 -12.83 -3.47
CA ASN A 120 -9.97 -12.71 -2.08
C ASN A 120 -10.53 -11.33 -1.69
N LEU A 121 -10.59 -10.34 -2.59
CA LEU A 121 -11.06 -8.97 -2.29
C LEU A 121 -12.44 -8.90 -1.66
N ASN A 122 -13.32 -9.88 -1.92
CA ASN A 122 -14.63 -9.94 -1.28
C ASN A 122 -14.56 -10.31 0.22
N SER A 123 -13.49 -10.97 0.64
CA SER A 123 -13.33 -11.51 2.00
C SER A 123 -12.29 -10.78 2.83
N ILE A 124 -11.29 -10.15 2.20
CA ILE A 124 -10.20 -9.42 2.87
C ILE A 124 -10.09 -7.98 2.38
N SER A 125 -9.41 -7.13 3.15
CA SER A 125 -9.15 -5.72 2.81
C SER A 125 -8.17 -5.51 1.65
N GLY A 126 -7.50 -6.57 1.19
CA GLY A 126 -6.54 -6.52 0.09
C GLY A 126 -5.11 -6.16 0.49
N THR A 127 -4.84 -5.95 1.77
CA THR A 127 -3.49 -5.70 2.29
C THR A 127 -2.95 -6.96 2.96
N LEU A 128 -1.69 -7.30 2.69
CA LEU A 128 -0.97 -8.41 3.31
C LEU A 128 0.10 -7.86 4.26
N TYR A 129 0.26 -8.50 5.44
CA TYR A 129 1.23 -8.07 6.45
C TYR A 129 2.16 -9.21 6.81
N PHE A 130 3.48 -8.93 6.71
CA PHE A 130 4.54 -9.91 6.93
C PHE A 130 5.37 -9.51 8.13
N TRP A 131 5.46 -10.39 9.13
CA TRP A 131 6.32 -10.14 10.29
C TRP A 131 7.79 -10.36 9.94
N GLU A 132 8.63 -9.38 10.28
CA GLU A 132 10.07 -9.51 10.25
C GLU A 132 10.68 -9.26 11.62
N HIS A 133 11.61 -10.12 12.03
CA HIS A 133 12.51 -9.86 13.13
C HIS A 133 13.76 -9.15 12.60
N TYR A 134 14.06 -7.95 13.11
CA TYR A 134 15.09 -7.10 12.51
C TYR A 134 16.50 -7.52 12.82
N ASN A 135 16.73 -8.10 13.99
CA ASN A 135 18.10 -8.29 14.47
C ASN A 135 18.29 -9.54 15.30
N THR A 136 19.55 -9.75 15.64
CA THR A 136 20.09 -10.81 16.48
C THR A 136 19.71 -10.71 17.96
N ASN A 137 18.92 -9.73 18.37
CA ASN A 137 18.43 -9.64 19.73
C ASN A 137 17.54 -10.84 20.07
N SER A 138 18.04 -11.72 20.92
CA SER A 138 17.34 -12.92 21.37
C SER A 138 16.44 -12.68 22.59
N SER A 139 16.13 -11.43 22.91
CA SER A 139 15.26 -11.10 24.05
C SER A 139 13.89 -11.75 23.93
N HIS A 140 13.37 -12.23 25.07
CA HIS A 140 12.00 -12.72 25.22
C HIS A 140 11.08 -11.67 25.87
N THR A 141 11.61 -10.48 26.14
CA THR A 141 10.85 -9.38 26.73
C THR A 141 10.32 -8.52 25.61
N THR A 142 8.98 -8.39 25.48
CA THR A 142 8.31 -7.71 24.38
C THR A 142 8.86 -6.30 24.15
N VAL A 143 9.05 -5.51 25.22
CA VAL A 143 9.58 -4.14 25.12
C VAL A 143 11.03 -4.03 24.62
N GLN A 144 11.75 -5.15 24.54
CA GLN A 144 13.10 -5.23 23.99
C GLN A 144 13.13 -5.89 22.61
N TYR A 145 12.00 -6.44 22.18
CA TYR A 145 11.92 -7.17 20.92
C TYR A 145 12.05 -6.20 19.75
N GLN A 146 12.79 -6.60 18.72
CA GLN A 146 13.03 -5.79 17.52
C GLN A 146 12.40 -6.49 16.32
N GLY A 147 11.41 -5.90 15.74
CA GLY A 147 10.71 -6.44 14.60
C GLY A 147 9.53 -5.57 14.20
N GLY A 148 8.88 -5.90 13.10
CA GLY A 148 7.74 -5.15 12.60
C GLY A 148 6.99 -5.87 11.50
N TYR A 149 5.88 -5.27 11.11
CA TYR A 149 5.07 -5.73 10.00
C TYR A 149 5.40 -4.95 8.73
N ALA A 150 5.91 -5.66 7.73
CA ALA A 150 5.99 -5.18 6.36
C ALA A 150 4.61 -5.26 5.71
N THR A 151 4.29 -4.30 4.87
CA THR A 151 2.98 -4.22 4.20
C THR A 151 3.16 -4.48 2.70
N TYR A 152 2.23 -5.20 2.10
CA TYR A 152 2.19 -5.44 0.66
C TYR A 152 0.77 -5.25 0.11
N THR A 153 0.69 -4.58 -1.03
CA THR A 153 -0.49 -4.48 -1.90
C THR A 153 -0.05 -4.66 -3.36
N LYS A 154 -0.97 -4.63 -4.31
CA LYS A 154 -0.65 -4.69 -5.73
C LYS A 154 0.15 -3.47 -6.24
N THR A 155 0.12 -2.36 -5.53
CA THR A 155 0.97 -1.20 -5.79
C THR A 155 2.45 -1.48 -5.45
N GLY A 156 2.70 -2.32 -4.46
CA GLY A 156 4.03 -2.71 -4.01
C GLY A 156 4.09 -2.99 -2.52
N GLY A 157 5.30 -3.14 -1.99
CA GLY A 157 5.54 -3.35 -0.58
C GLY A 157 6.20 -2.16 0.09
N THR A 158 6.06 -2.03 1.41
CA THR A 158 6.82 -1.11 2.25
C THR A 158 7.56 -1.87 3.34
N ALA A 159 8.70 -1.33 3.76
CA ALA A 159 9.52 -1.91 4.82
C ALA A 159 8.73 -2.06 6.14
N PRO A 160 9.09 -3.05 6.98
CA PRO A 160 8.44 -3.29 8.24
C PRO A 160 8.56 -2.11 9.20
N VAL A 161 7.53 -1.96 10.00
CA VAL A 161 7.42 -0.94 11.03
C VAL A 161 7.17 -1.62 12.38
N ALA A 162 7.92 -1.24 13.40
CA ALA A 162 7.77 -1.77 14.74
C ALA A 162 6.41 -1.39 15.33
N PRO A 163 5.58 -2.36 15.77
CA PRO A 163 4.31 -2.07 16.39
C PRO A 163 4.46 -1.47 17.78
N THR A 164 3.37 -0.94 18.30
CA THR A 164 3.33 -0.46 19.68
C THR A 164 3.64 -1.60 20.68
N GLY A 165 4.49 -1.32 21.66
CA GLY A 165 4.84 -2.28 22.73
C GLY A 165 6.10 -3.11 22.48
N VAL A 166 6.74 -3.00 21.32
CA VAL A 166 8.12 -3.47 21.09
C VAL A 166 9.11 -2.31 21.15
N SER A 167 10.41 -2.60 21.07
CA SER A 167 11.45 -1.60 21.36
C SER A 167 11.45 -0.38 20.43
N GLY A 168 10.90 -0.49 19.22
CA GLY A 168 11.03 0.52 18.19
C GLY A 168 12.46 0.69 17.64
N LEU A 169 13.41 -0.09 18.13
CA LEU A 169 14.81 -0.07 17.70
C LEU A 169 15.05 -1.07 16.57
N GLY A 170 16.13 -0.84 15.84
CA GLY A 170 16.49 -1.64 14.68
C GLY A 170 15.83 -1.12 13.41
N THR A 171 16.44 -1.47 12.29
CA THR A 171 15.96 -1.09 10.96
C THR A 171 15.90 -2.35 10.10
N SER A 172 14.87 -2.41 9.26
CA SER A 172 14.81 -3.37 8.18
C SER A 172 15.12 -2.70 6.85
N SER A 173 15.77 -3.46 5.98
CA SER A 173 15.91 -3.11 4.56
C SER A 173 15.08 -4.02 3.66
N LYS A 174 14.18 -4.83 4.25
CA LYS A 174 13.45 -5.86 3.53
C LYS A 174 12.05 -5.39 3.18
N THR A 175 11.78 -5.27 1.89
CA THR A 175 10.46 -4.90 1.36
C THR A 175 9.82 -6.12 0.73
N PRO A 176 8.56 -6.46 1.07
CA PRO A 176 7.85 -7.58 0.46
C PRO A 176 7.74 -7.42 -1.06
N LYS A 177 7.85 -8.53 -1.76
CA LYS A 177 7.69 -8.64 -3.21
C LYS A 177 6.45 -9.47 -3.54
N ARG A 178 6.10 -9.52 -4.83
CA ARG A 178 4.89 -10.18 -5.36
C ARG A 178 4.79 -11.66 -5.01
N TYR A 179 5.90 -12.41 -4.98
CA TYR A 179 5.86 -13.85 -4.83
C TYR A 179 6.11 -14.29 -3.39
N ILE A 180 5.10 -14.95 -2.80
CA ILE A 180 5.14 -15.45 -1.43
C ILE A 180 5.79 -16.83 -1.42
N PRO A 181 6.93 -17.02 -0.70
CA PRO A 181 7.65 -18.30 -0.68
C PRO A 181 6.85 -19.44 -0.05
N VAL A 182 7.34 -20.65 -0.28
CA VAL A 182 6.83 -21.86 0.37
C VAL A 182 6.92 -21.73 1.90
N GLY A 183 5.84 -22.04 2.59
CA GLY A 183 5.77 -22.01 4.05
C GLY A 183 5.76 -20.63 4.70
N GLN A 184 5.68 -19.55 3.92
CA GLN A 184 5.56 -18.18 4.45
C GLN A 184 4.15 -17.93 4.98
N GLY A 185 4.09 -17.56 6.29
CA GLY A 185 2.88 -17.03 6.93
C GLY A 185 2.77 -15.51 6.77
N PHE A 186 1.55 -15.02 6.74
CA PHE A 186 1.24 -13.60 6.68
C PHE A 186 -0.14 -13.32 7.27
N PHE A 187 -0.33 -12.09 7.76
CA PHE A 187 -1.64 -11.64 8.20
C PHE A 187 -2.43 -11.03 7.05
N VAL A 188 -3.73 -11.23 7.10
CA VAL A 188 -4.73 -10.49 6.34
C VAL A 188 -5.77 -9.92 7.31
N LYS A 189 -6.45 -8.86 6.89
CA LYS A 189 -7.60 -8.31 7.61
C LYS A 189 -8.87 -8.64 6.84
N GLY A 190 -9.88 -9.16 7.53
CA GLY A 190 -11.20 -9.37 6.93
C GLY A 190 -11.78 -8.08 6.38
N SER A 191 -12.50 -8.17 5.26
CA SER A 191 -13.33 -7.10 4.74
C SER A 191 -14.43 -6.72 5.75
N ALA A 192 -15.23 -5.69 5.46
CA ALA A 192 -16.36 -5.31 6.29
C ALA A 192 -17.38 -6.45 6.50
N THR A 193 -17.44 -7.39 5.57
CA THR A 193 -18.34 -8.57 5.62
C THR A 193 -17.62 -9.85 6.05
N GLY A 194 -16.28 -9.88 6.01
CA GLY A 194 -15.52 -11.12 6.17
C GLY A 194 -15.82 -12.12 5.05
N GLY A 195 -15.61 -13.40 5.30
CA GLY A 195 -15.90 -14.45 4.34
C GLY A 195 -14.92 -15.61 4.39
N ASN A 196 -14.56 -16.16 3.22
CA ASN A 196 -13.57 -17.21 3.09
C ASN A 196 -12.32 -16.69 2.37
N ILE A 197 -11.16 -16.94 2.97
CA ILE A 197 -9.85 -16.83 2.31
C ILE A 197 -9.71 -18.10 1.47
N ILE A 198 -9.44 -17.93 0.17
CA ILE A 198 -9.34 -19.05 -0.77
C ILE A 198 -7.96 -19.06 -1.41
N PHE A 199 -7.24 -20.17 -1.24
CA PHE A 199 -6.05 -20.48 -2.01
C PHE A 199 -6.45 -21.36 -3.21
N LYS A 200 -5.92 -21.05 -4.39
CA LYS A 200 -6.22 -21.74 -5.66
C LYS A 200 -4.94 -22.17 -6.39
N ASN A 201 -5.02 -23.22 -7.17
CA ASN A 201 -3.89 -23.61 -8.03
C ASN A 201 -3.49 -22.52 -9.05
N SER A 202 -4.42 -21.67 -9.47
CA SER A 202 -4.14 -20.55 -10.39
C SER A 202 -3.24 -19.47 -9.80
N GLN A 203 -3.14 -19.42 -8.47
CA GLN A 203 -2.27 -18.48 -7.75
C GLN A 203 -0.84 -19.02 -7.60
N ARG A 204 -0.61 -20.30 -7.91
CA ARG A 204 0.71 -20.93 -7.80
C ARG A 204 1.60 -20.50 -8.96
N THR A 205 2.87 -20.28 -8.65
CA THR A 205 3.87 -19.95 -9.64
C THR A 205 5.19 -20.68 -9.34
N PHE A 206 5.99 -20.89 -10.36
CA PHE A 206 7.35 -21.38 -10.18
C PHE A 206 8.28 -20.17 -10.10
N VAL A 207 8.96 -20.02 -8.98
CA VAL A 207 10.03 -19.05 -8.79
C VAL A 207 11.30 -19.80 -8.45
N LYS A 208 12.32 -19.66 -9.27
CA LYS A 208 13.60 -20.34 -9.08
C LYS A 208 14.38 -19.67 -7.94
N GLU A 209 14.68 -20.44 -6.92
CA GLU A 209 15.67 -20.03 -5.91
C GLU A 209 17.08 -20.37 -6.40
N ASN A 210 18.01 -19.43 -6.27
CA ASN A 210 19.43 -19.69 -6.51
C ASN A 210 20.27 -19.18 -5.34
N ALA A 211 21.54 -19.58 -5.26
CA ALA A 211 22.42 -19.26 -4.14
C ALA A 211 22.70 -17.75 -3.97
N SER A 212 22.52 -16.96 -5.02
CA SER A 212 22.71 -15.50 -5.01
C SER A 212 21.38 -14.73 -4.84
N THR A 213 20.25 -15.36 -5.16
CA THR A 213 18.92 -14.78 -5.07
C THR A 213 17.99 -15.75 -4.36
N SER A 214 18.10 -15.86 -3.04
CA SER A 214 17.07 -16.53 -2.25
C SER A 214 15.85 -15.62 -2.22
N TYR A 215 14.80 -16.00 -2.93
CA TYR A 215 13.52 -15.30 -2.97
C TYR A 215 12.75 -15.50 -1.68
N THR A 216 13.30 -14.99 -0.58
CA THR A 216 12.45 -14.68 0.56
C THR A 216 11.80 -13.33 0.26
N LEU A 217 10.57 -13.14 0.62
CA LEU A 217 9.85 -11.84 0.54
C LEU A 217 10.66 -10.64 1.03
N PHE A 218 11.71 -10.87 1.77
CA PHE A 218 12.54 -9.93 2.48
C PHE A 218 13.97 -9.83 1.93
N ARG A 219 14.21 -10.11 0.66
CA ARG A 219 15.55 -9.91 0.10
C ARG A 219 15.55 -8.85 -0.98
N SER A 220 16.40 -7.83 -0.80
CA SER A 220 16.69 -6.81 -1.82
C SER A 220 17.30 -7.49 -3.05
N MET A 221 16.70 -7.33 -4.21
CA MET A 221 17.30 -7.72 -5.48
C MET A 221 18.21 -6.58 -5.95
N ASN A 222 19.52 -6.83 -5.97
CA ASN A 222 20.37 -6.11 -6.89
C ASN A 222 20.03 -6.60 -8.30
N ASN A 223 19.72 -5.67 -9.20
CA ASN A 223 19.52 -5.93 -10.63
C ASN A 223 20.67 -6.73 -11.20
N SER A 224 20.46 -8.02 -11.43
CA SER A 224 21.24 -8.79 -12.38
C SER A 224 20.27 -9.32 -13.44
N THR A 225 20.35 -8.74 -14.61
CA THR A 225 19.81 -9.23 -15.86
C THR A 225 20.22 -10.68 -16.06
N GLU A 226 19.33 -11.64 -15.85
CA GLU A 226 19.40 -12.94 -16.49
C GLU A 226 18.04 -13.26 -17.12
N GLU A 227 18.10 -13.36 -18.42
CA GLU A 227 17.05 -13.71 -19.34
C GLU A 227 16.49 -15.12 -19.09
N ASN A 228 15.23 -15.27 -19.46
CA ASN A 228 14.44 -16.48 -19.68
C ASN A 228 13.55 -16.97 -18.52
N ASP A 229 12.47 -16.24 -18.30
CA ASP A 229 11.19 -16.85 -18.06
C ASP A 229 10.13 -16.03 -18.82
N THR A 230 9.24 -16.69 -19.53
CA THR A 230 8.11 -16.12 -20.26
C THR A 230 7.08 -15.58 -19.27
N GLU A 231 7.47 -14.54 -18.51
CA GLU A 231 6.51 -13.74 -17.76
C GLU A 231 5.95 -12.69 -18.73
N GLU A 232 4.63 -12.53 -18.73
CA GLU A 232 3.99 -11.36 -19.30
C GLU A 232 4.73 -10.14 -18.78
N PRO A 233 5.17 -9.18 -19.63
CA PRO A 233 5.91 -8.02 -19.18
C PRO A 233 5.06 -7.29 -18.12
N GLU A 234 5.58 -7.21 -16.89
CA GLU A 234 4.93 -6.41 -15.86
C GLU A 234 4.88 -4.96 -16.34
N GLU A 235 3.67 -4.37 -16.35
CA GLU A 235 3.54 -2.95 -16.64
C GLU A 235 4.42 -2.16 -15.66
N SER A 236 5.28 -1.30 -16.22
CA SER A 236 6.19 -0.46 -15.45
C SER A 236 5.44 0.76 -14.93
N PHE A 237 5.01 0.72 -13.69
CA PHE A 237 4.33 1.83 -13.04
C PHE A 237 5.34 2.81 -12.41
N MET A 238 5.02 4.09 -12.47
CA MET A 238 5.77 5.10 -11.73
C MET A 238 5.48 4.95 -10.24
N LYS A 239 6.54 4.85 -9.42
CA LYS A 239 6.44 4.73 -7.97
C LYS A 239 7.46 5.59 -7.26
N ILE A 240 7.06 6.14 -6.13
CA ILE A 240 7.89 7.01 -5.29
C ILE A 240 7.79 6.53 -3.85
N ARG A 241 8.94 6.22 -3.25
CA ARG A 241 9.08 5.89 -1.84
C ARG A 241 9.57 7.10 -1.08
N LEU A 242 8.79 7.51 -0.09
CA LEU A 242 9.14 8.59 0.82
C LEU A 242 9.65 7.99 2.13
N GLY A 243 10.77 8.50 2.62
CA GLY A 243 11.29 8.21 3.94
C GLY A 243 10.97 9.33 4.92
N TYR A 244 10.65 8.97 6.15
CA TYR A 244 10.45 9.86 7.27
C TYR A 244 11.26 9.37 8.46
N ASP A 245 12.15 10.21 8.97
CA ASP A 245 12.87 9.97 10.21
C ASP A 245 12.33 10.90 11.29
N SER A 246 11.75 10.33 12.35
CA SER A 246 11.23 11.09 13.48
C SER A 246 12.34 11.63 14.38
N ALA A 247 12.01 12.55 15.28
CA ALA A 247 12.96 13.17 16.20
C ALA A 247 13.71 12.17 17.10
N ASN A 248 13.16 11.00 17.37
CA ASN A 248 13.81 9.91 18.08
C ASN A 248 14.38 8.82 17.16
N GLN A 249 14.67 9.17 15.89
CA GLN A 249 15.31 8.32 14.88
C GLN A 249 14.49 7.08 14.48
N TYR A 250 13.19 7.13 14.65
CA TYR A 250 12.31 6.10 14.13
C TYR A 250 12.08 6.34 12.63
N HIS A 251 12.39 5.35 11.81
CA HIS A 251 12.25 5.42 10.36
C HIS A 251 10.92 4.85 9.88
N ARG A 252 10.26 5.56 8.97
CA ARG A 252 9.06 5.14 8.28
C ARG A 252 9.21 5.33 6.78
N GLU A 253 8.84 4.33 6.01
CA GLU A 253 8.70 4.42 4.56
C GLU A 253 7.21 4.39 4.17
N SER A 254 6.82 5.26 3.24
CA SER A 254 5.51 5.26 2.60
C SER A 254 5.67 5.24 1.08
N LEU A 255 4.78 4.53 0.39
CA LEU A 255 4.82 4.33 -1.05
C LEU A 255 3.61 4.98 -1.72
N ILE A 256 3.83 5.76 -2.79
CA ILE A 256 2.79 6.09 -3.77
C ILE A 256 3.15 5.48 -5.11
N GLY A 257 2.19 4.83 -5.77
CA GLY A 257 2.33 4.26 -7.09
C GLY A 257 1.19 4.68 -8.01
N PHE A 258 1.54 5.05 -9.24
CA PHE A 258 0.57 5.49 -10.25
C PHE A 258 0.22 4.31 -11.15
N MET A 259 -0.91 3.68 -10.86
CA MET A 259 -1.32 2.38 -11.39
C MET A 259 -2.20 2.47 -12.64
N ASN A 260 -2.25 3.65 -13.29
CA ASN A 260 -3.02 3.92 -14.50
C ASN A 260 -4.52 3.54 -14.33
N GLN A 261 -5.05 2.68 -15.23
CA GLN A 261 -6.44 2.22 -15.19
C GLN A 261 -6.77 1.24 -14.05
N TYR A 262 -5.78 0.76 -13.30
CA TYR A 262 -5.99 -0.28 -12.28
C TYR A 262 -6.34 0.27 -10.91
N ALA A 263 -6.08 1.55 -10.68
CA ALA A 263 -6.49 2.25 -9.47
C ALA A 263 -7.18 3.58 -9.81
N SER A 264 -7.70 4.25 -8.82
CA SER A 264 -8.45 5.50 -8.98
C SER A 264 -7.99 6.54 -7.96
N GLU A 265 -8.67 7.68 -7.95
CA GLU A 265 -8.47 8.74 -6.94
C GLU A 265 -9.18 8.45 -5.61
N ASN A 266 -9.89 7.33 -5.50
CA ASN A 266 -10.57 6.89 -4.30
C ASN A 266 -9.82 5.71 -3.67
N PHE A 267 -10.29 5.26 -2.51
CA PHE A 267 -9.73 4.07 -1.87
C PHE A 267 -10.00 2.80 -2.72
N ASP A 268 -8.93 2.15 -3.14
CA ASP A 268 -8.95 0.93 -3.96
C ASP A 268 -8.38 -0.25 -3.17
N ALA A 269 -9.27 -1.15 -2.73
CA ALA A 269 -8.86 -2.37 -2.03
C ALA A 269 -7.90 -3.19 -2.89
N GLY A 270 -6.79 -3.62 -2.29
CA GLY A 270 -5.73 -4.35 -2.98
C GLY A 270 -4.66 -3.48 -3.62
N TYR A 271 -4.89 -2.18 -3.81
CA TYR A 271 -3.88 -1.20 -4.24
C TYR A 271 -3.48 -0.28 -3.10
N ASP A 272 -4.43 0.15 -2.27
CA ASP A 272 -4.16 0.94 -1.09
C ASP A 272 -3.85 0.06 0.12
N GLY A 273 -2.84 0.46 0.89
CA GLY A 273 -2.41 -0.23 2.10
C GLY A 273 -2.59 0.62 3.35
N ILE A 274 -3.39 0.12 4.30
CA ILE A 274 -3.58 0.73 5.60
C ILE A 274 -2.57 0.13 6.57
N SER A 275 -1.97 0.93 7.45
CA SER A 275 -1.12 0.42 8.52
C SER A 275 -1.91 -0.50 9.45
N LEU A 276 -1.27 -1.61 9.87
CA LEU A 276 -1.89 -2.58 10.76
C LEU A 276 -2.20 -1.98 12.13
N GLU A 277 -1.36 -1.08 12.60
CA GLU A 277 -1.43 -0.47 13.92
C GLU A 277 -1.27 1.04 13.87
N THR A 278 -1.81 1.71 14.88
CA THR A 278 -1.58 3.15 15.09
C THR A 278 -0.25 3.32 15.81
N LEU A 279 0.68 4.04 15.18
CA LEU A 279 2.02 4.28 15.70
C LEU A 279 2.12 5.67 16.34
N SER A 280 3.03 5.83 17.29
CA SER A 280 3.34 7.14 17.91
C SER A 280 4.28 8.00 17.05
N ASN A 281 5.11 7.39 16.21
CA ASN A 281 5.85 8.02 15.13
C ASN A 281 5.38 7.40 13.83
N ASP A 282 4.93 8.19 12.89
CA ASP A 282 4.39 7.68 11.63
C ASP A 282 4.40 8.75 10.54
N MET A 283 4.42 8.30 9.30
CA MET A 283 4.12 9.10 8.12
C MET A 283 3.21 8.30 7.21
N TYR A 284 2.15 8.92 6.71
CA TYR A 284 1.15 8.28 5.88
C TYR A 284 0.52 9.27 4.91
N PHE A 285 0.00 8.79 3.80
CA PHE A 285 -0.87 9.56 2.94
C PHE A 285 -2.28 9.60 3.51
N ILE A 286 -2.98 10.73 3.33
CA ILE A 286 -4.35 10.92 3.78
C ILE A 286 -5.27 10.86 2.56
N LEU A 287 -6.19 9.89 2.56
CA LEU A 287 -7.21 9.74 1.52
C LEU A 287 -8.60 9.63 2.18
N GLY A 288 -9.34 10.74 2.19
CA GLY A 288 -10.61 10.80 2.92
C GLY A 288 -10.44 10.50 4.41
N SER A 289 -11.02 9.42 4.89
CA SER A 289 -10.88 8.94 6.27
C SER A 289 -9.78 7.89 6.47
N HIS A 290 -9.00 7.58 5.43
CA HIS A 290 -7.97 6.54 5.45
C HIS A 290 -6.57 7.14 5.60
N ASN A 291 -5.77 6.50 6.45
CA ASN A 291 -4.34 6.76 6.60
C ASN A 291 -3.58 5.61 5.93
N LEU A 292 -2.94 5.91 4.80
CA LEU A 292 -2.35 4.92 3.91
C LEU A 292 -0.82 4.96 4.00
N ASN A 293 -0.19 3.83 4.23
CA ASN A 293 1.26 3.70 4.06
C ASN A 293 1.63 3.29 2.63
N ILE A 294 0.68 2.76 1.87
CA ILE A 294 0.79 2.54 0.42
C ILE A 294 -0.44 3.18 -0.21
N MET A 295 -0.24 4.08 -1.16
CA MET A 295 -1.28 4.72 -1.95
C MET A 295 -1.16 4.27 -3.39
N GLY A 296 -2.21 3.65 -3.90
CA GLY A 296 -2.37 3.31 -5.31
C GLY A 296 -3.21 4.36 -6.01
N GLU A 297 -2.59 5.19 -6.83
CA GLU A 297 -3.27 6.22 -7.60
C GLU A 297 -3.57 5.75 -9.02
N GLY A 298 -4.53 6.38 -9.68
CA GLY A 298 -4.80 6.20 -11.10
C GLY A 298 -3.68 6.74 -12.00
N TYR A 299 -4.03 7.43 -13.05
CA TYR A 299 -3.04 8.08 -13.92
C TYR A 299 -2.34 9.23 -13.20
N PHE A 300 -1.03 9.37 -13.45
CA PHE A 300 -0.24 10.46 -12.89
C PHE A 300 -0.77 11.83 -13.30
N ASN A 301 -1.01 12.68 -12.30
CA ASN A 301 -1.38 14.08 -12.51
C ASN A 301 -0.46 14.99 -11.70
N PRO A 302 0.42 15.77 -12.35
CA PRO A 302 1.40 16.63 -11.67
C PRO A 302 0.76 17.75 -10.85
N ASN A 303 -0.50 18.08 -11.08
CA ASN A 303 -1.20 19.15 -10.37
C ASN A 303 -1.97 18.66 -9.15
N ARG A 304 -2.06 17.33 -8.96
CA ARG A 304 -2.74 16.76 -7.79
C ARG A 304 -1.91 16.93 -6.53
N ILE A 305 -2.60 17.17 -5.43
CA ILE A 305 -2.02 17.34 -4.09
C ILE A 305 -2.26 16.06 -3.31
N TYR A 306 -1.20 15.50 -2.73
CA TYR A 306 -1.26 14.30 -1.89
C TYR A 306 -0.98 14.68 -0.44
N PRO A 307 -2.01 14.85 0.41
CA PRO A 307 -1.83 15.22 1.81
C PRO A 307 -1.05 14.15 2.57
N ILE A 308 -0.11 14.60 3.41
CA ILE A 308 0.72 13.74 4.25
C ILE A 308 0.40 14.03 5.71
N GLY A 309 0.03 12.99 6.45
CA GLY A 309 -0.06 12.99 7.89
C GLY A 309 1.26 12.57 8.51
N VAL A 310 1.67 13.26 9.57
CA VAL A 310 2.89 12.99 10.32
C VAL A 310 2.57 12.90 11.80
N LYS A 311 3.14 11.89 12.46
CA LYS A 311 3.14 11.76 13.92
C LYS A 311 4.57 11.80 14.43
N ASN A 312 4.80 12.61 15.46
CA ASN A 312 6.09 12.76 16.10
C ASN A 312 5.89 12.62 17.62
N ALA A 313 6.45 11.55 18.20
CA ALA A 313 6.25 11.23 19.61
C ALA A 313 6.92 12.21 20.56
N ILE A 314 8.05 12.81 20.15
CA ILE A 314 8.83 13.77 20.93
C ILE A 314 9.20 14.98 20.07
N ALA A 315 9.32 16.15 20.70
CA ALA A 315 9.76 17.36 20.01
C ALA A 315 11.20 17.23 19.50
N GLY A 316 11.46 17.69 18.28
CA GLY A 316 12.81 17.69 17.70
C GLY A 316 12.80 17.81 16.18
N ASN A 317 13.98 17.67 15.59
CA ASN A 317 14.14 17.69 14.15
C ASN A 317 13.68 16.36 13.54
N VAL A 318 12.81 16.44 12.57
CA VAL A 318 12.38 15.33 11.71
C VAL A 318 12.95 15.51 10.31
N LYS A 319 12.99 14.42 9.54
CA LYS A 319 13.54 14.45 8.19
C LYS A 319 12.59 13.76 7.21
N PHE A 320 12.37 14.36 6.05
CA PHE A 320 11.74 13.75 4.89
C PHE A 320 12.79 13.55 3.80
N SER A 321 12.77 12.40 3.16
CA SER A 321 13.73 12.02 2.12
C SER A 321 13.06 11.19 1.03
N ILE A 322 13.72 11.05 -0.12
CA ILE A 322 13.41 10.03 -1.11
C ILE A 322 14.08 8.72 -0.70
N GLY A 323 13.30 7.64 -0.59
CA GLY A 323 13.84 6.30 -0.39
C GLY A 323 14.22 5.63 -1.71
N GLU A 324 13.29 5.61 -2.67
CA GLU A 324 13.50 5.00 -3.98
C GLU A 324 12.55 5.63 -5.02
N LEU A 325 13.00 5.70 -6.27
CA LEU A 325 12.22 6.11 -7.43
C LEU A 325 12.21 4.98 -8.46
N GLU A 326 11.01 4.52 -8.84
CA GLU A 326 10.83 3.50 -9.87
C GLU A 326 10.08 4.13 -11.07
N ASN A 327 10.64 4.04 -12.27
CA ASN A 327 10.05 4.55 -13.52
C ASN A 327 9.61 6.03 -13.46
N VAL A 328 10.36 6.85 -12.77
CA VAL A 328 10.13 8.30 -12.65
C VAL A 328 10.92 9.01 -13.73
N ASP A 329 10.28 9.93 -14.44
CA ASP A 329 10.94 10.78 -15.45
C ASP A 329 12.00 11.66 -14.77
N GLU A 330 13.21 11.73 -15.35
CA GLU A 330 14.33 12.52 -14.83
C GLU A 330 14.05 14.03 -14.74
N THR A 331 13.08 14.50 -15.50
CA THR A 331 12.65 15.92 -15.49
C THR A 331 11.60 16.22 -14.41
N LEU A 332 11.04 15.19 -13.78
CA LEU A 332 10.04 15.35 -12.74
C LEU A 332 10.69 15.88 -11.46
N THR A 333 10.07 16.87 -10.86
CA THR A 333 10.47 17.38 -9.56
C THR A 333 9.50 16.89 -8.49
N VAL A 334 10.02 16.51 -7.32
CA VAL A 334 9.23 16.02 -6.18
C VAL A 334 9.37 16.99 -5.02
N TYR A 335 8.25 17.54 -4.59
CA TYR A 335 8.22 18.52 -3.51
C TYR A 335 7.47 18.02 -2.28
N ILE A 336 8.01 18.30 -1.09
CA ILE A 336 7.21 18.39 0.12
C ILE A 336 6.85 19.85 0.31
N TYR A 337 5.56 20.14 0.29
CA TYR A 337 5.04 21.47 0.57
C TYR A 337 4.65 21.58 2.04
N ASP A 338 5.17 22.58 2.73
CA ASP A 338 4.81 22.89 4.12
C ASP A 338 3.78 24.03 4.13
N ASN A 339 2.54 23.71 4.46
CA ASN A 339 1.43 24.68 4.52
C ASN A 339 1.64 25.76 5.58
N GLU A 340 2.42 25.48 6.63
CA GLU A 340 2.67 26.46 7.71
C GLU A 340 3.61 27.56 7.26
N THR A 341 4.63 27.22 6.48
CA THR A 341 5.62 28.17 5.95
C THR A 341 5.30 28.66 4.53
N GLY A 342 4.45 27.95 3.79
CA GLY A 342 4.15 28.23 2.39
C GLY A 342 5.29 27.88 1.43
N VAL A 343 6.24 27.04 1.84
CA VAL A 343 7.46 26.74 1.08
C VAL A 343 7.39 25.37 0.42
N TYR A 344 7.84 25.28 -0.82
CA TYR A 344 8.07 24.06 -1.57
C TYR A 344 9.53 23.63 -1.36
N HIS A 345 9.74 22.45 -0.82
CA HIS A 345 11.06 21.84 -0.64
C HIS A 345 11.28 20.74 -1.67
N ASN A 346 12.21 20.95 -2.59
CA ASN A 346 12.59 19.93 -3.58
C ASN A 346 13.41 18.84 -2.89
N ILE A 347 12.74 17.70 -2.58
CA ILE A 347 13.37 16.58 -1.87
C ILE A 347 14.21 15.66 -2.76
N LEU A 348 14.27 15.92 -4.08
CA LEU A 348 15.27 15.28 -4.96
C LEU A 348 16.65 15.94 -4.84
N GLU A 349 16.71 17.21 -4.48
CA GLU A 349 17.97 17.95 -4.32
C GLU A 349 18.54 17.82 -2.91
N GLU A 350 17.68 17.94 -1.89
CA GLU A 350 18.09 17.89 -0.49
C GLU A 350 16.95 17.38 0.40
N ASP A 351 17.29 16.57 1.41
CA ASP A 351 16.36 16.13 2.45
C ASP A 351 15.76 17.32 3.19
N LEU A 352 14.42 17.33 3.34
CA LEU A 352 13.76 18.34 4.16
C LEU A 352 13.98 18.02 5.65
N LYS A 353 14.61 18.93 6.36
CA LYS A 353 14.75 18.88 7.83
C LYS A 353 13.93 19.99 8.46
N VAL A 354 13.03 19.63 9.35
CA VAL A 354 12.13 20.58 10.01
C VAL A 354 11.96 20.23 11.49
N TYR A 355 11.92 21.26 12.35
CA TYR A 355 11.61 21.06 13.77
C TYR A 355 10.10 20.89 13.95
N LEU A 356 9.68 19.81 14.60
CA LEU A 356 8.31 19.56 14.98
C LEU A 356 8.19 19.39 16.50
N PRO A 357 7.18 19.99 17.15
CA PRO A 357 6.78 19.58 18.49
C PRO A 357 6.27 18.14 18.50
N ALA A 358 6.11 17.55 19.67
CA ALA A 358 5.37 16.29 19.79
C ALA A 358 3.91 16.52 19.39
N GLY A 359 3.35 15.60 18.57
CA GLY A 359 1.97 15.74 18.10
C GLY A 359 1.69 15.03 16.79
N THR A 360 0.50 15.31 16.27
CA THR A 360 0.00 14.83 14.98
C THR A 360 -0.27 16.02 14.05
N PHE A 361 0.24 15.95 12.84
CA PHE A 361 0.20 17.02 11.83
C PHE A 361 -0.44 16.47 10.55
N GLU A 362 -1.76 16.62 10.40
CA GLU A 362 -2.51 16.07 9.25
C GLU A 362 -2.76 17.12 8.14
N ASN A 363 -2.55 18.40 8.43
CA ASN A 363 -2.82 19.48 7.49
C ASN A 363 -1.56 20.31 7.14
N ARG A 364 -0.38 19.89 7.61
CA ARG A 364 0.84 20.66 7.43
C ARG A 364 1.58 20.31 6.15
N PHE A 365 1.73 19.03 5.83
CA PHE A 365 2.57 18.59 4.74
C PHE A 365 1.76 17.98 3.59
N SER A 366 2.26 18.14 2.37
CA SER A 366 1.75 17.44 1.20
C SER A 366 2.86 17.14 0.19
N LEU A 367 2.76 16.00 -0.49
CA LEU A 367 3.57 15.67 -1.64
C LEU A 367 2.98 16.38 -2.86
N ARG A 368 3.84 17.02 -3.65
CA ARG A 368 3.47 17.73 -4.87
C ARG A 368 4.53 17.56 -5.97
N PHE A 369 4.09 17.70 -7.22
CA PHE A 369 4.95 17.57 -8.40
C PHE A 369 5.01 18.87 -9.23
N SER A 370 4.33 19.90 -8.78
CA SER A 370 4.29 21.23 -9.42
C SER A 370 4.23 22.30 -8.34
N THR A 371 4.92 23.41 -8.58
CA THR A 371 4.88 24.63 -7.75
C THR A 371 3.72 25.54 -8.12
N SER A 372 3.04 25.25 -9.22
CA SER A 372 1.79 25.94 -9.54
C SER A 372 0.79 25.65 -8.45
N ALA A 373 0.34 26.67 -7.74
CA ALA A 373 -0.80 26.54 -6.84
C ALA A 373 -2.03 26.21 -7.70
N SER A 374 -2.29 24.92 -7.93
CA SER A 374 -3.59 24.55 -8.46
C SER A 374 -4.59 24.78 -7.34
N LEU A 375 -5.18 25.93 -7.35
CA LEU A 375 -6.37 26.23 -6.58
C LEU A 375 -7.45 25.28 -7.09
N SER A 376 -7.63 24.20 -6.35
CA SER A 376 -8.77 23.26 -6.41
C SER A 376 -8.74 22.12 -7.44
N THR A 377 -9.28 20.99 -7.01
CA THR A 377 -9.84 19.86 -7.80
C THR A 377 -10.83 20.32 -8.91
N GLN A 378 -11.19 21.58 -8.97
CA GLN A 378 -12.01 22.18 -10.02
C GLN A 378 -11.25 22.46 -11.32
N ASP A 379 -9.94 22.74 -11.28
CA ASP A 379 -9.20 23.19 -12.48
C ASP A 379 -8.98 22.07 -13.52
N ASN A 380 -8.89 20.81 -13.09
CA ASN A 380 -8.78 19.67 -14.03
C ASN A 380 -10.10 19.34 -14.75
N LEU A 381 -11.23 19.65 -14.11
CA LEU A 381 -12.54 19.54 -14.75
C LEU A 381 -12.79 20.69 -15.75
N TRP A 382 -12.08 21.80 -15.55
CA TRP A 382 -12.22 22.99 -16.43
C TRP A 382 -11.47 22.82 -17.74
N SER A 383 -10.40 22.04 -17.77
CA SER A 383 -9.66 21.73 -19.00
C SER A 383 -10.47 20.83 -19.96
N SER A 384 -11.41 20.04 -19.43
CA SER A 384 -12.29 19.19 -20.23
C SER A 384 -13.48 19.92 -20.84
N LEU A 385 -13.75 21.20 -20.44
CA LEU A 385 -14.78 22.05 -21.01
C LEU A 385 -14.19 23.15 -21.86
N GLN A 386 -14.42 23.07 -23.15
CA GLN A 386 -14.10 24.16 -24.09
C GLN A 386 -15.36 24.96 -24.38
N ILE A 387 -15.31 26.29 -24.10
CA ILE A 387 -16.38 27.19 -24.39
C ILE A 387 -15.90 28.11 -25.52
N THR A 388 -16.58 28.08 -26.66
CA THR A 388 -16.25 28.89 -27.83
C THR A 388 -17.48 29.65 -28.33
N HIS A 389 -17.24 30.85 -28.86
CA HIS A 389 -18.23 31.64 -29.57
C HIS A 389 -17.65 31.94 -30.95
N PRO A 390 -18.01 31.17 -32.00
CA PRO A 390 -17.50 31.39 -33.33
C PRO A 390 -17.93 32.76 -33.84
N GLN A 391 -16.98 33.54 -34.38
CA GLN A 391 -17.27 34.82 -34.99
C GLN A 391 -18.30 34.65 -36.12
N ASN A 392 -19.34 35.51 -36.13
CA ASN A 392 -20.48 35.50 -37.06
C ASN A 392 -21.55 34.41 -36.79
N THR A 393 -21.50 33.71 -35.68
CA THR A 393 -22.60 32.87 -35.21
C THR A 393 -23.25 33.51 -34.00
N GLN A 394 -24.56 33.38 -33.87
CA GLN A 394 -25.26 33.73 -32.63
C GLN A 394 -25.38 32.50 -31.73
N GLU A 395 -24.27 31.80 -31.56
CA GLU A 395 -24.25 30.54 -30.80
C GLU A 395 -23.02 30.47 -29.90
N ILE A 396 -23.19 29.94 -28.66
CA ILE A 396 -22.12 29.51 -27.77
C ILE A 396 -22.05 27.99 -27.88
N THR A 397 -20.88 27.49 -28.20
CA THR A 397 -20.59 26.05 -28.24
C THR A 397 -19.82 25.65 -27.00
N ILE A 398 -20.32 24.64 -26.28
CA ILE A 398 -19.66 24.04 -25.11
C ILE A 398 -19.32 22.58 -25.46
N LYS A 399 -18.02 22.25 -25.47
CA LYS A 399 -17.52 20.89 -25.67
C LYS A 399 -17.13 20.28 -24.33
N ASN A 400 -17.61 19.08 -24.08
CA ASN A 400 -17.36 18.28 -22.88
C ASN A 400 -16.55 17.02 -23.29
N ASP A 401 -15.24 17.22 -23.54
CA ASP A 401 -14.37 16.30 -24.27
C ASP A 401 -14.22 14.91 -23.59
N ALA A 402 -14.60 14.76 -22.34
CA ALA A 402 -14.45 13.50 -21.65
C ALA A 402 -15.77 12.90 -21.12
N LEU A 403 -16.92 13.52 -21.41
CA LEU A 403 -18.22 13.14 -20.83
C LEU A 403 -18.21 12.99 -19.29
N GLN A 404 -17.24 13.65 -18.63
CA GLN A 404 -17.03 13.51 -17.19
C GLN A 404 -17.92 14.42 -16.35
N LEU A 405 -18.59 15.39 -17.01
CA LEU A 405 -19.42 16.37 -16.34
C LEU A 405 -20.87 16.27 -16.81
N ASN A 406 -21.78 16.12 -15.86
CA ASN A 406 -23.19 16.32 -16.13
C ASN A 406 -23.49 17.82 -16.11
N ILE A 407 -23.78 18.42 -17.28
CA ILE A 407 -24.10 19.84 -17.40
C ILE A 407 -25.59 20.01 -17.14
N ASN A 408 -25.95 20.67 -16.03
CA ASN A 408 -27.33 20.88 -15.61
C ASN A 408 -27.92 22.17 -16.15
N GLY A 409 -27.07 23.14 -16.52
CA GLY A 409 -27.52 24.40 -17.05
C GLY A 409 -26.38 25.33 -17.44
N VAL A 410 -26.71 26.37 -18.22
CA VAL A 410 -25.76 27.40 -18.61
C VAL A 410 -26.41 28.75 -18.40
N GLU A 411 -25.65 29.73 -17.89
CA GLU A 411 -26.08 31.10 -17.66
C GLU A 411 -25.08 32.05 -18.30
N LEU A 412 -25.62 33.14 -18.91
CA LEU A 412 -24.84 34.21 -19.53
C LEU A 412 -25.01 35.48 -18.72
N TYR A 413 -23.92 36.19 -18.46
CA TYR A 413 -23.89 37.46 -17.74
C TYR A 413 -23.10 38.51 -18.48
N ASN A 414 -23.44 39.79 -18.29
CA ASN A 414 -22.59 40.88 -18.66
C ASN A 414 -21.53 41.18 -17.58
N LEU A 415 -20.58 42.06 -17.84
CA LEU A 415 -19.54 42.44 -16.87
C LEU A 415 -20.06 43.12 -15.59
N LEU A 416 -21.28 43.62 -15.58
CA LEU A 416 -21.93 44.20 -14.40
C LEU A 416 -22.60 43.13 -13.52
N GLY A 417 -22.48 41.83 -13.89
CA GLY A 417 -23.08 40.71 -13.16
C GLY A 417 -24.58 40.52 -13.41
N GLN A 418 -25.15 41.23 -14.38
CA GLN A 418 -26.56 41.08 -14.76
C GLN A 418 -26.70 39.84 -15.65
N LYS A 419 -27.62 38.95 -15.28
CA LYS A 419 -27.96 37.74 -16.03
C LYS A 419 -28.71 38.12 -17.31
N ILE A 420 -28.18 37.73 -18.48
CA ILE A 420 -28.74 37.98 -19.79
C ILE A 420 -29.60 36.80 -20.25
N ASN A 421 -29.12 35.59 -20.07
CA ASN A 421 -29.85 34.40 -20.47
C ASN A 421 -29.57 33.21 -19.58
N THR A 422 -30.45 32.19 -19.60
CA THR A 422 -30.32 30.93 -18.89
C THR A 422 -30.88 29.81 -19.76
N TRP A 423 -30.11 28.70 -19.87
CA TRP A 423 -30.50 27.50 -20.59
C TRP A 423 -30.45 26.29 -19.64
N PRO A 424 -31.59 25.73 -19.28
CA PRO A 424 -31.62 24.42 -18.62
C PRO A 424 -31.22 23.34 -19.63
N ILE A 425 -30.38 22.37 -19.21
CA ILE A 425 -29.91 21.29 -20.06
C ILE A 425 -30.57 20.00 -19.61
N GLU A 426 -31.46 19.44 -20.44
CA GLU A 426 -32.21 18.24 -20.13
C GLU A 426 -31.36 16.95 -20.29
N ASN A 427 -30.56 16.90 -21.37
CA ASN A 427 -29.62 15.81 -21.59
C ASN A 427 -28.23 16.20 -21.06
N GLN A 428 -27.92 15.75 -19.88
CA GLN A 428 -26.75 16.22 -19.08
C GLN A 428 -25.39 15.70 -19.57
N LEU A 429 -25.39 14.56 -20.29
CA LEU A 429 -24.19 13.91 -20.82
C LEU A 429 -24.12 14.07 -22.34
N GLN A 430 -23.68 15.23 -22.81
CA GLN A 430 -23.46 15.53 -24.23
C GLN A 430 -22.01 15.94 -24.47
N GLU A 431 -21.42 15.45 -25.56
CA GLU A 431 -20.09 15.88 -26.01
C GLU A 431 -20.05 17.33 -26.49
N GLU A 432 -21.16 17.80 -27.07
CA GLU A 432 -21.26 19.16 -27.57
C GLU A 432 -22.66 19.73 -27.34
N ILE A 433 -22.72 20.94 -26.80
CA ILE A 433 -23.95 21.70 -26.55
C ILE A 433 -23.86 23.04 -27.32
N ASN A 434 -24.81 23.30 -28.22
CA ASN A 434 -24.91 24.53 -28.97
C ASN A 434 -26.11 25.35 -28.47
N LEU A 435 -25.81 26.57 -27.97
CA LEU A 435 -26.79 27.49 -27.36
C LEU A 435 -26.96 28.74 -28.21
N LYS A 436 -28.18 28.99 -28.66
CA LYS A 436 -28.49 30.21 -29.38
C LYS A 436 -28.51 31.43 -28.46
N VAL A 437 -27.81 32.47 -28.84
CA VAL A 437 -27.63 33.70 -28.06
C VAL A 437 -28.10 34.89 -28.87
N ASN A 438 -29.03 35.69 -28.35
CA ASN A 438 -29.44 36.96 -28.95
C ASN A 438 -28.68 38.11 -28.28
N ILE A 439 -27.40 38.28 -28.60
CA ILE A 439 -26.60 39.41 -28.13
C ILE A 439 -26.64 40.51 -29.17
N THR A 440 -27.17 41.65 -28.80
CA THR A 440 -27.30 42.83 -29.67
C THR A 440 -26.17 43.84 -29.51
N THR A 441 -25.31 43.67 -28.52
CA THR A 441 -24.21 44.60 -28.20
C THR A 441 -22.87 43.90 -28.24
N THR A 442 -21.86 44.53 -28.85
CA THR A 442 -20.49 44.04 -28.80
C THR A 442 -19.92 44.28 -27.42
N GLY A 443 -19.34 43.22 -26.79
CA GLY A 443 -18.79 43.33 -25.46
C GLY A 443 -18.23 42.00 -24.95
N THR A 444 -17.66 42.02 -23.74
CA THR A 444 -17.22 40.84 -23.00
C THR A 444 -18.36 40.33 -22.13
N TYR A 445 -18.55 39.05 -22.16
CA TYR A 445 -19.60 38.34 -21.40
C TYR A 445 -19.00 37.19 -20.61
N LEU A 446 -19.65 36.79 -19.52
CA LEU A 446 -19.26 35.68 -18.68
C LEU A 446 -20.25 34.53 -18.87
N VAL A 447 -19.76 33.38 -19.26
CA VAL A 447 -20.54 32.14 -19.38
C VAL A 447 -20.32 31.29 -18.13
N LYS A 448 -21.40 31.03 -17.38
CA LYS A 448 -21.39 30.17 -16.22
C LYS A 448 -22.04 28.83 -16.56
N VAL A 449 -21.28 27.74 -16.49
CA VAL A 449 -21.75 26.37 -16.69
C VAL A 449 -21.98 25.73 -15.32
N ILE A 450 -23.19 25.23 -15.10
CA ILE A 450 -23.64 24.59 -13.87
C ILE A 450 -23.53 23.09 -14.08
N THR A 451 -22.73 22.42 -13.25
CA THR A 451 -22.50 20.96 -13.37
C THR A 451 -22.80 20.24 -12.05
N ASN A 452 -22.84 18.91 -12.09
CA ASN A 452 -22.97 18.06 -10.89
C ASN A 452 -21.77 18.13 -9.94
N LYS A 453 -20.63 18.70 -10.40
CA LYS A 453 -19.40 18.85 -9.60
C LYS A 453 -19.06 20.31 -9.25
N GLY A 454 -19.95 21.24 -9.54
CA GLY A 454 -19.78 22.68 -9.27
C GLY A 454 -20.02 23.55 -10.47
N ASN A 455 -19.79 24.88 -10.32
CA ASN A 455 -20.04 25.87 -11.36
C ASN A 455 -18.72 26.34 -11.99
N ILE A 456 -18.71 26.46 -13.30
CA ILE A 456 -17.56 26.93 -14.07
C ILE A 456 -17.96 28.27 -14.72
N THR A 457 -17.10 29.29 -14.60
CA THR A 457 -17.32 30.60 -15.26
C THR A 457 -16.12 30.92 -16.13
N LYS A 458 -16.40 31.26 -17.40
CA LYS A 458 -15.40 31.71 -18.39
C LYS A 458 -15.86 32.98 -19.05
#